data_4f4d39b998106fd2745c677a9af43247
#
_entry.id   4f4d39b998106fd2745c677a9af43247
#
_cell.length_a   1.000
_cell.length_b   1.000
_cell.length_c   1.000
_cell.angle_alpha   90.00
_cell.angle_beta   90.00
_cell.angle_gamma   90.00
#
_symmetry.space_group_name_H-M   'P 1'
#
loop_
_entity.id
_entity.type
_entity.pdbx_description
1 polymer ?
#
loop_
_entity_poly.entity_id
_entity_poly.type
_entity_poly.pdbx_seq_one_letter_code
_entity_poly.pdbx_strand_id
1 'polypeptide(L)'
;NPDEIVARSLFLWSENPDTQLLASIEGGTIFEITVADGAKGVNKTVREVSGVKDMLYIAIRRGGKLIIPTGDVVIMPDDVITVFTKEEAEGRSVEYMDELFR
;
A
#
# COMPACT_ATOMS: atom_id res chain seq x y z
N ASN A 1 10.41 7.46 -19.75
CA ASN A 1 11.81 7.23 -19.44
C ASN A 1 11.96 6.36 -18.19
N PRO A 2 12.52 5.14 -18.32
CA PRO A 2 12.63 4.23 -17.17
C PRO A 2 13.43 4.83 -16.00
N ASP A 3 14.48 5.57 -16.29
CA ASP A 3 15.31 6.19 -15.25
C ASP A 3 14.54 7.27 -14.49
N GLU A 4 13.71 8.01 -15.18
CA GLU A 4 12.87 9.03 -14.58
C GLU A 4 11.82 8.42 -13.66
N ILE A 5 11.20 7.32 -14.08
CA ILE A 5 10.20 6.61 -13.28
C ILE A 5 10.84 6.05 -12.02
N VAL A 6 12.02 5.45 -12.13
CA VAL A 6 12.73 4.90 -10.98
C VAL A 6 13.09 6.00 -9.99
N ALA A 7 13.57 7.15 -10.48
CA ALA A 7 13.92 8.27 -9.62
C ALA A 7 12.69 8.82 -8.87
N ARG A 8 11.54 8.90 -9.53
CA ARG A 8 10.29 9.33 -8.89
C ARG A 8 9.85 8.37 -7.79
N SER A 9 9.92 7.06 -8.08
CA SER A 9 9.57 6.05 -7.10
C SER A 9 10.44 6.15 -5.87
N LEU A 10 11.74 6.27 -6.03
CA LEU A 10 12.68 6.41 -4.92
C LEU A 10 12.37 7.65 -4.07
N PHE A 11 12.04 8.75 -4.71
CA PHE A 11 11.66 9.98 -4.00
C PHE A 11 10.41 9.78 -3.18
N LEU A 12 9.35 9.18 -3.75
CA LEU A 12 8.10 8.90 -3.05
C LEU A 12 8.33 8.04 -1.82
N TRP A 13 9.13 6.98 -1.96
CA TRP A 13 9.36 6.03 -0.87
C TRP A 13 10.22 6.63 0.24
N SER A 14 11.15 7.50 -0.09
CA SER A 14 12.04 8.10 0.89
C SER A 14 11.33 9.11 1.80
N GLU A 15 10.22 9.70 1.34
CA GLU A 15 9.47 10.67 2.13
C GLU A 15 8.48 10.02 3.11
N ASN A 16 8.23 8.72 2.95
CA ASN A 16 7.21 8.02 3.72
C ASN A 16 7.84 6.86 4.49
N PRO A 17 8.34 7.10 5.72
CA PRO A 17 9.08 6.08 6.46
C PRO A 17 8.29 4.81 6.75
N ASP A 18 6.96 4.89 6.85
CA ASP A 18 6.09 3.73 7.09
C ASP A 18 5.66 3.04 5.80
N THR A 19 6.10 3.56 4.66
CA THR A 19 5.76 3.04 3.34
C THR A 19 7.05 2.62 2.65
N GLN A 20 7.17 1.35 2.30
CA GLN A 20 8.40 0.81 1.74
C GLN A 20 8.18 0.11 0.41
N LEU A 21 9.08 0.41 -0.53
CA LEU A 21 9.13 -0.32 -1.81
C LEU A 21 9.66 -1.71 -1.54
N LEU A 22 8.94 -2.74 -1.96
CA LEU A 22 9.36 -4.13 -1.83
C LEU A 22 9.97 -4.67 -3.12
N ALA A 23 9.33 -4.38 -4.25
CA ALA A 23 9.78 -4.90 -5.53
C ALA A 23 9.22 -4.07 -6.67
N SER A 24 9.94 -4.04 -7.78
CA SER A 24 9.46 -3.45 -9.02
C SER A 24 9.48 -4.52 -10.10
N ILE A 25 8.41 -4.60 -10.87
CA ILE A 25 8.34 -5.47 -12.04
C ILE A 25 8.01 -4.59 -13.24
N GLU A 26 8.17 -5.13 -14.42
CA GLU A 26 7.82 -4.36 -15.62
C GLU A 26 6.35 -3.97 -15.57
N GLY A 27 6.09 -2.68 -15.55
CA GLY A 27 4.73 -2.12 -15.55
C GLY A 27 4.07 -1.99 -14.19
N GLY A 28 4.75 -2.34 -13.09
CA GLY A 28 4.15 -2.24 -11.77
C GLY A 28 5.12 -2.27 -10.61
N THR A 29 4.56 -1.99 -9.44
CA THR A 29 5.34 -1.85 -8.20
C THR A 29 4.60 -2.56 -7.06
N ILE A 30 5.36 -3.24 -6.21
CA ILE A 30 4.84 -3.84 -4.97
C ILE A 30 5.43 -3.05 -3.80
N PHE A 31 4.56 -2.56 -2.94
CA PHE A 31 5.00 -1.82 -1.76
C PHE A 31 4.21 -2.25 -0.54
N GLU A 32 4.72 -1.89 0.64
CA GLU A 32 4.00 -2.15 1.88
C GLU A 32 3.85 -0.86 2.68
N ILE A 33 2.80 -0.81 3.49
CA ILE A 33 2.56 0.31 4.39
C ILE A 33 2.16 -0.24 5.75
N THR A 34 2.69 0.34 6.81
CA THR A 34 2.33 0.00 8.18
C THR A 34 1.21 0.92 8.63
N VAL A 35 0.14 0.33 9.14
CA VAL A 35 -1.05 1.07 9.58
C VAL A 35 -0.76 1.77 10.90
N ALA A 36 -0.85 3.09 10.90
CA ALA A 36 -0.63 3.89 12.10
C ALA A 36 -1.81 3.76 13.07
N ASP A 37 -1.50 3.87 14.35
CA ASP A 37 -2.51 3.92 15.39
C ASP A 37 -3.38 5.16 15.18
N GLY A 38 -4.69 5.01 15.14
CA GLY A 38 -5.58 6.13 14.90
C GLY A 38 -5.75 6.54 13.44
N ALA A 39 -5.19 5.78 12.50
CA ALA A 39 -5.35 6.08 11.07
C ALA A 39 -6.82 5.95 10.64
N LYS A 40 -7.19 6.70 9.62
CA LYS A 40 -8.58 6.72 9.11
C LYS A 40 -9.06 5.36 8.65
N GLY A 41 -8.16 4.54 8.11
CA GLY A 41 -8.51 3.21 7.58
C GLY A 41 -8.66 2.13 8.63
N VAL A 42 -8.34 2.40 9.90
CA VAL A 42 -8.49 1.43 10.98
C VAL A 42 -9.98 1.14 11.18
N ASN A 43 -10.29 -0.15 11.38
CA ASN A 43 -11.66 -0.68 11.54
C ASN A 43 -12.50 -0.66 10.26
N LYS A 44 -11.92 -0.31 9.13
CA LYS A 44 -12.58 -0.45 7.83
C LYS A 44 -12.23 -1.79 7.22
N THR A 45 -13.12 -2.29 6.38
CA THR A 45 -12.87 -3.53 5.65
C THR A 45 -11.99 -3.24 4.42
N VAL A 46 -11.33 -4.27 3.93
CA VAL A 46 -10.55 -4.17 2.69
C VAL A 46 -11.44 -3.66 1.54
N ARG A 47 -12.68 -4.14 1.49
CA ARG A 47 -13.63 -3.69 0.46
C ARG A 47 -13.85 -2.18 0.51
N GLU A 48 -14.00 -1.63 1.71
CA GLU A 48 -14.22 -0.20 1.91
C GLU A 48 -13.04 0.66 1.50
N VAL A 49 -11.83 0.11 1.57
CA VAL A 49 -10.61 0.85 1.22
C VAL A 49 -10.02 0.43 -0.13
N SER A 50 -10.80 -0.25 -0.96
CA SER A 50 -10.36 -0.71 -2.30
C SER A 50 -10.90 0.24 -3.38
N GLY A 51 -10.63 1.52 -3.23
CA GLY A 51 -11.20 2.54 -4.11
C GLY A 51 -10.31 3.03 -5.24
N VAL A 52 -9.09 2.53 -5.35
CA VAL A 52 -8.17 2.97 -6.40
C VAL A 52 -8.12 1.95 -7.52
N LYS A 53 -8.37 2.42 -8.73
CA LYS A 53 -8.24 1.61 -9.93
C LYS A 53 -6.77 1.25 -10.15
N ASP A 54 -6.53 0.03 -10.59
CA ASP A 54 -5.20 -0.49 -10.92
C ASP A 54 -4.30 -0.68 -9.69
N MET A 55 -4.92 -0.83 -8.52
CA MET A 55 -4.24 -1.17 -7.27
C MET A 55 -4.90 -2.42 -6.68
N LEU A 56 -4.09 -3.31 -6.12
CA LEU A 56 -4.57 -4.57 -5.56
C LEU A 56 -3.93 -4.83 -4.19
N TYR A 57 -4.74 -5.16 -3.21
CA TYR A 57 -4.25 -5.63 -1.91
C TYR A 57 -3.78 -7.07 -2.06
N ILE A 58 -2.54 -7.35 -1.69
CA ILE A 58 -1.93 -8.68 -1.87
C ILE A 58 -1.94 -9.48 -0.57
N ALA A 59 -1.58 -8.85 0.54
CA ALA A 59 -1.43 -9.55 1.82
C ALA A 59 -1.46 -8.55 2.97
N ILE A 60 -1.83 -9.06 4.14
CA ILE A 60 -1.76 -8.29 5.39
C ILE A 60 -1.00 -9.14 6.39
N ARG A 61 0.03 -8.56 7.03
CA ARG A 61 0.76 -9.23 8.11
C ARG A 61 0.30 -8.64 9.43
N ARG A 62 -0.11 -9.52 10.34
CA ARG A 62 -0.62 -9.11 11.65
C ARG A 62 -0.05 -10.03 12.73
N GLY A 63 0.81 -9.49 13.60
CA GLY A 63 1.36 -10.26 14.71
C GLY A 63 2.05 -11.55 14.27
N GLY A 64 2.83 -11.51 13.21
CA GLY A 64 3.52 -12.66 12.67
C GLY A 64 2.67 -13.60 11.80
N LYS A 65 1.39 -13.28 11.61
CA LYS A 65 0.49 -14.06 10.76
C LYS A 65 0.26 -13.37 9.43
N LEU A 66 0.18 -14.17 8.37
CA LEU A 66 -0.12 -13.67 7.04
C LEU A 66 -1.62 -13.89 6.76
N ILE A 67 -2.30 -12.82 6.43
CA ILE A 67 -3.75 -12.83 6.19
C ILE A 67 -4.01 -12.55 4.71
N ILE A 68 -4.90 -13.34 4.11
CA ILE A 68 -5.36 -13.09 2.73
C ILE A 68 -6.39 -11.95 2.82
N PRO A 69 -6.17 -10.83 2.13
CA PRO A 69 -7.03 -9.65 2.29
C PRO A 69 -8.31 -9.74 1.47
N THR A 70 -9.21 -10.64 1.86
CA THR A 70 -10.54 -10.70 1.26
C THR A 70 -11.32 -9.45 1.66
N GLY A 71 -12.40 -9.16 0.92
CA GLY A 71 -13.15 -7.92 1.10
C GLY A 71 -13.70 -7.66 2.49
N ASP A 72 -13.94 -8.70 3.28
CA ASP A 72 -14.50 -8.62 4.60
C ASP A 72 -13.46 -8.55 5.73
N VAL A 73 -12.19 -8.63 5.41
CA VAL A 73 -11.13 -8.51 6.41
C VAL A 73 -11.08 -7.07 6.94
N VAL A 74 -11.09 -6.92 8.26
CA VAL A 74 -11.03 -5.62 8.92
C VAL A 74 -9.59 -5.23 9.18
N ILE A 75 -9.24 -4.01 8.83
CA ILE A 75 -7.87 -3.49 9.01
C ILE A 75 -7.70 -3.01 10.44
N MET A 76 -6.58 -3.38 11.05
CA MET A 76 -6.27 -3.09 12.44
C MET A 76 -4.97 -2.26 12.54
N PRO A 77 -4.77 -1.55 13.67
CA PRO A 77 -3.50 -0.84 13.89
C PRO A 77 -2.31 -1.80 13.83
N ASP A 78 -1.19 -1.31 13.36
CA ASP A 78 0.07 -2.05 13.22
C ASP A 78 0.06 -3.15 12.16
N ASP A 79 -1.02 -3.32 11.42
CA ASP A 79 -1.03 -4.20 10.26
C ASP A 79 -0.02 -3.70 9.23
N VAL A 80 0.66 -4.63 8.57
CA VAL A 80 1.54 -4.30 7.44
C VAL A 80 0.83 -4.77 6.18
N ILE A 81 0.39 -3.82 5.38
CA ILE A 81 -0.40 -4.11 4.17
C ILE A 81 0.52 -4.10 2.95
N THR A 82 0.52 -5.20 2.21
CA THR A 82 1.28 -5.31 0.96
C THR A 82 0.33 -5.07 -0.21
N VAL A 83 0.75 -4.21 -1.11
CA VAL A 83 -0.09 -3.73 -2.22
C VAL A 83 0.68 -3.79 -3.53
N PHE A 84 -0.02 -4.17 -4.59
CA PHE A 84 0.47 -4.03 -5.95
C PHE A 84 -0.22 -2.82 -6.60
N THR A 85 0.52 -2.04 -7.35
CA THR A 85 -0.04 -0.95 -8.16
C THR A 85 0.59 -0.97 -9.54
N LYS A 86 -0.22 -0.67 -10.55
CA LYS A 86 0.32 -0.41 -11.88
C LYS A 86 1.13 0.88 -11.85
N GLU A 87 2.14 0.94 -12.70
CA GLU A 87 3.06 2.07 -12.80
C GLU A 87 2.31 3.40 -12.98
N GLU A 88 1.36 3.45 -13.88
CA GLU A 88 0.60 4.67 -14.14
C GLU A 88 -0.30 5.09 -12.99
N ALA A 89 -0.57 4.20 -12.04
CA ALA A 89 -1.38 4.50 -10.86
C ALA A 89 -0.54 4.65 -9.58
N GLU A 90 0.79 4.52 -9.68
CA GLU A 90 1.66 4.50 -8.50
C GLU A 90 1.48 5.71 -7.59
N GLY A 91 1.49 6.91 -8.16
CA GLY A 91 1.32 8.14 -7.37
C GLY A 91 0.00 8.19 -6.64
N ARG A 92 -1.09 7.86 -7.32
CA ARG A 92 -2.42 7.84 -6.73
C ARG A 92 -2.54 6.78 -5.65
N SER A 93 -1.96 5.62 -5.88
CA SER A 93 -2.02 4.50 -4.93
C SER A 93 -1.27 4.82 -3.65
N VAL A 94 -0.06 5.33 -3.76
CA VAL A 94 0.75 5.71 -2.59
C VAL A 94 0.05 6.81 -1.79
N GLU A 95 -0.44 7.84 -2.47
CA GLU A 95 -1.15 8.94 -1.83
C GLU A 95 -2.41 8.48 -1.11
N TYR A 96 -3.19 7.61 -1.75
CA TYR A 96 -4.41 7.06 -1.18
C TYR A 96 -4.11 6.24 0.08
N MET A 97 -3.14 5.34 0.00
CA MET A 97 -2.74 4.51 1.12
C MET A 97 -2.20 5.35 2.27
N ASP A 98 -1.41 6.35 1.93
CA ASP A 98 -0.82 7.27 2.89
C ASP A 98 -1.90 8.04 3.68
N GLU A 99 -2.91 8.52 2.98
CA GLU A 99 -4.02 9.24 3.61
C GLU A 99 -4.83 8.35 4.55
N LEU A 100 -5.02 7.08 4.18
CA LEU A 100 -5.83 6.16 4.98
C LEU A 100 -5.10 5.55 6.15
N PHE A 101 -3.80 5.29 6.00
CA PHE A 101 -3.09 4.42 6.94
C PHE A 101 -1.95 5.07 7.71
N ARG A 102 -1.71 6.31 7.47
CA ARG A 102 -0.71 7.06 8.25
C ARG A 102 -1.26 7.90 9.38
#